data_c6d409132e2f18102f241966cbe2a213
#
_entry.id   c6d409132e2f18102f241966cbe2a213
#
_cell.length_a   1.000
_cell.length_b   1.000
_cell.length_c   1.000
_cell.angle_alpha   90.00
_cell.angle_beta   90.00
_cell.angle_gamma   90.00
#
_symmetry.space_group_name_H-M   'P 1'
#
loop_
_entity.id
_entity.type
_entity.pdbx_description
1 polymer ?
#
loop_
_entity_poly.entity_id
_entity_poly.type
_entity_poly.pdbx_seq_one_letter_code
_entity_poly.pdbx_strand_id
1 'polypeptide(L)'
;MRSKIEANEYKDYILGFIFYKYLSDKEEQWLLSEEYAPEDIREYVNEENEETVRSTQRNLGYFIGYKDLFSTWIQMGADFSVDNVRVALSSFTRLISASHKKVFEGIFNTLETGLSKLGDTSKSQTKAVSDMIRLINEIPMHGKQDYDVLGFIYEYLISNFAANAGKKAGEFYTLHEVSLLMSEIVADHLKGRSEIKIYDERTTTWLRTA
;
A
#
# COMPACT_ATOMS: atom_id res chain seq x y z
N MET A 1 -25.78 10.67 -9.94
CA MET A 1 -25.99 9.86 -8.71
C MET A 1 -24.80 10.12 -7.78
N ARG A 2 -25.05 10.59 -6.58
CA ARG A 2 -23.97 10.78 -5.58
C ARG A 2 -23.51 9.39 -5.12
N SER A 3 -22.20 9.17 -5.06
CA SER A 3 -21.62 7.95 -4.47
C SER A 3 -22.14 7.81 -3.03
N LYS A 4 -22.44 6.58 -2.62
CA LYS A 4 -22.92 6.27 -1.26
C LYS A 4 -21.78 6.35 -0.21
N ILE A 5 -20.57 6.75 -0.64
CA ILE A 5 -19.37 6.79 0.17
C ILE A 5 -19.17 8.22 0.63
N GLU A 6 -18.98 8.39 1.93
CA GLU A 6 -18.56 9.68 2.51
C GLU A 6 -17.10 9.98 2.12
N ALA A 7 -16.77 11.28 2.02
CA ALA A 7 -15.42 11.71 1.63
C ALA A 7 -14.31 11.07 2.50
N ASN A 8 -14.58 10.87 3.79
CA ASN A 8 -13.66 10.23 4.72
C ASN A 8 -13.43 8.74 4.42
N GLU A 9 -14.45 8.04 3.93
CA GLU A 9 -14.29 6.63 3.53
C GLU A 9 -13.47 6.51 2.24
N TYR A 10 -13.55 7.48 1.33
CA TYR A 10 -12.77 7.49 0.08
C TYR A 10 -11.26 7.46 0.33
N LYS A 11 -10.81 8.14 1.36
CA LYS A 11 -9.40 8.14 1.79
C LYS A 11 -8.88 6.71 2.01
N ASP A 12 -9.65 5.90 2.73
CA ASP A 12 -9.22 4.55 3.10
C ASP A 12 -9.14 3.62 1.88
N TYR A 13 -10.00 3.82 0.86
CA TYR A 13 -9.88 3.09 -0.41
C TYR A 13 -8.63 3.51 -1.18
N ILE A 14 -8.39 4.82 -1.30
CA ILE A 14 -7.21 5.34 -1.98
C ILE A 14 -5.93 4.81 -1.31
N LEU A 15 -5.85 4.91 0.02
CA LEU A 15 -4.72 4.38 0.78
C LEU A 15 -4.54 2.88 0.59
N GLY A 16 -5.62 2.11 0.62
CA GLY A 16 -5.58 0.67 0.40
C GLY A 16 -5.01 0.31 -0.98
N PHE A 17 -5.44 0.98 -2.04
CA PHE A 17 -4.91 0.74 -3.39
C PHE A 17 -3.47 1.23 -3.57
N ILE A 18 -3.10 2.35 -2.97
CA ILE A 18 -1.72 2.84 -2.96
C ILE A 18 -0.81 1.83 -2.27
N PHE A 19 -1.26 1.31 -1.13
CA PHE A 19 -0.47 0.33 -0.39
C PHE A 19 -0.38 -1.01 -1.13
N TYR A 20 -1.48 -1.44 -1.78
CA TYR A 20 -1.45 -2.63 -2.64
C TYR A 20 -0.46 -2.47 -3.80
N LYS A 21 -0.49 -1.32 -4.48
CA LYS A 21 0.49 -1.00 -5.52
C LYS A 21 1.91 -1.07 -5.00
N TYR A 22 2.17 -0.46 -3.84
CA TYR A 22 3.51 -0.48 -3.23
C TYR A 22 4.01 -1.90 -2.97
N LEU A 23 3.17 -2.78 -2.42
CA LEU A 23 3.55 -4.17 -2.17
C LEU A 23 3.76 -4.93 -3.49
N SER A 24 2.89 -4.73 -4.48
CA SER A 24 3.03 -5.32 -5.81
C SER A 24 4.32 -4.89 -6.49
N ASP A 25 4.59 -3.59 -6.53
CA ASP A 25 5.79 -3.04 -7.14
C ASP A 25 7.06 -3.55 -6.41
N LYS A 26 7.01 -3.67 -5.09
CA LYS A 26 8.12 -4.19 -4.27
C LYS A 26 8.40 -5.66 -4.58
N GLU A 27 7.38 -6.47 -4.81
CA GLU A 27 7.55 -7.87 -5.20
C GLU A 27 8.14 -7.98 -6.61
N GLU A 28 7.64 -7.21 -7.59
CA GLU A 28 8.21 -7.18 -8.93
C GLU A 28 9.70 -6.77 -8.92
N GLN A 29 10.06 -5.76 -8.14
CA GLN A 29 11.47 -5.35 -8.00
C GLN A 29 12.34 -6.42 -7.39
N TRP A 30 11.84 -7.09 -6.34
CA TRP A 30 12.58 -8.18 -5.73
C TRP A 30 12.78 -9.33 -6.73
N LEU A 31 11.76 -9.74 -7.46
CA LEU A 31 11.87 -10.77 -8.51
C LEU A 31 12.91 -10.38 -9.58
N LEU A 32 12.89 -9.14 -10.06
CA LEU A 32 13.88 -8.65 -11.00
C LEU A 32 15.30 -8.66 -10.40
N SER A 33 15.46 -8.41 -9.11
CA SER A 33 16.75 -8.47 -8.42
C SER A 33 17.27 -9.91 -8.24
N GLU A 34 16.36 -10.90 -8.24
CA GLU A 34 16.66 -12.34 -8.25
C GLU A 34 16.83 -12.90 -9.68
N GLU A 35 17.08 -12.00 -10.65
CA GLU A 35 17.35 -12.35 -12.06
C GLU A 35 16.16 -12.95 -12.83
N TYR A 36 14.93 -12.83 -12.35
CA TYR A 36 13.75 -13.18 -13.13
C TYR A 36 13.61 -12.20 -14.31
N ALA A 37 13.51 -12.73 -15.54
CA ALA A 37 13.11 -11.91 -16.67
C ALA A 37 11.59 -11.59 -16.60
N PRO A 38 11.09 -10.55 -17.29
CA PRO A 38 9.66 -10.24 -17.30
C PRO A 38 8.79 -11.41 -17.77
N GLU A 39 9.29 -12.22 -18.70
CA GLU A 39 8.62 -13.43 -19.18
C GLU A 39 8.54 -14.50 -18.08
N ASP A 40 9.60 -14.65 -17.28
CA ASP A 40 9.65 -15.58 -16.15
C ASP A 40 8.65 -15.20 -15.07
N ILE A 41 8.51 -13.89 -14.79
CA ILE A 41 7.51 -13.40 -13.84
C ILE A 41 6.11 -13.82 -14.28
N ARG A 42 5.81 -13.70 -15.58
CA ARG A 42 4.51 -14.11 -16.12
C ARG A 42 4.27 -15.62 -16.02
N GLU A 43 5.29 -16.42 -16.22
CA GLU A 43 5.19 -17.88 -16.26
C GLU A 43 5.25 -18.51 -14.86
N TYR A 44 6.20 -18.07 -14.04
CA TYR A 44 6.55 -18.75 -12.78
C TYR A 44 5.96 -18.11 -11.53
N VAL A 45 5.52 -16.85 -11.58
CA VAL A 45 4.93 -16.18 -10.40
C VAL A 45 3.44 -16.51 -10.30
N ASN A 46 3.15 -17.72 -9.92
CA ASN A 46 1.79 -18.23 -9.70
C ASN A 46 1.77 -19.15 -8.48
N GLU A 47 0.57 -19.38 -7.92
CA GLU A 47 0.39 -20.16 -6.69
C GLU A 47 0.74 -21.65 -6.85
N GLU A 48 0.74 -22.18 -8.05
CA GLU A 48 1.07 -23.58 -8.33
C GLU A 48 2.59 -23.83 -8.23
N ASN A 49 3.39 -22.77 -8.35
CA ASN A 49 4.83 -22.83 -8.18
C ASN A 49 5.20 -22.60 -6.70
N GLU A 50 5.17 -23.67 -5.90
CA GLU A 50 5.45 -23.62 -4.47
C GLU A 50 6.85 -23.06 -4.14
N GLU A 51 7.84 -23.25 -5.00
CA GLU A 51 9.20 -22.76 -4.78
C GLU A 51 9.23 -21.24 -4.83
N THR A 52 8.64 -20.64 -5.86
CA THR A 52 8.52 -19.19 -6.00
C THR A 52 7.70 -18.60 -4.83
N VAL A 53 6.56 -19.21 -4.49
CA VAL A 53 5.75 -18.78 -3.34
C VAL A 53 6.57 -18.77 -2.05
N ARG A 54 7.27 -19.86 -1.73
CA ARG A 54 8.06 -19.97 -0.50
C ARG A 54 9.25 -19.00 -0.47
N SER A 55 9.91 -18.80 -1.61
CA SER A 55 11.04 -17.87 -1.71
C SER A 55 10.57 -16.44 -1.49
N THR A 56 9.51 -16.02 -2.17
CA THR A 56 8.92 -14.68 -2.02
C THR A 56 8.43 -14.45 -0.59
N GLN A 57 7.70 -15.40 -0.01
CA GLN A 57 7.23 -15.31 1.39
C GLN A 57 8.37 -15.23 2.42
N ARG A 58 9.50 -15.88 2.15
CA ARG A 58 10.67 -15.82 3.03
C ARG A 58 11.30 -14.43 3.05
N ASN A 59 11.37 -13.79 1.89
CA ASN A 59 12.03 -12.51 1.72
C ASN A 59 11.13 -11.31 1.99
N LEU A 60 9.87 -11.37 1.53
CA LEU A 60 8.93 -10.24 1.64
C LEU A 60 7.86 -10.42 2.72
N GLY A 61 7.59 -11.66 3.12
CA GLY A 61 6.55 -11.99 4.10
C GLY A 61 5.16 -12.25 3.51
N TYR A 62 4.99 -12.07 2.21
CA TYR A 62 3.75 -12.29 1.45
C TYR A 62 4.09 -12.78 0.05
N PHE A 63 3.04 -13.10 -0.74
CA PHE A 63 3.16 -13.44 -2.16
C PHE A 63 1.95 -12.90 -2.92
N ILE A 64 2.21 -12.31 -4.09
CA ILE A 64 1.21 -11.83 -5.04
C ILE A 64 1.45 -12.54 -6.37
N GLY A 65 0.50 -13.35 -6.83
CA GLY A 65 0.61 -14.02 -8.14
C GLY A 65 0.59 -13.02 -9.30
N TYR A 66 1.21 -13.36 -10.42
CA TYR A 66 1.30 -12.49 -11.62
C TYR A 66 -0.05 -11.86 -12.01
N LYS A 67 -1.13 -12.66 -12.00
CA LYS A 67 -2.48 -12.18 -12.35
C LYS A 67 -3.02 -11.11 -11.40
N ASP A 68 -2.50 -11.08 -10.19
CA ASP A 68 -2.91 -10.22 -9.10
C ASP A 68 -1.98 -9.01 -8.92
N LEU A 69 -0.85 -8.94 -9.65
CA LEU A 69 0.03 -7.79 -9.65
C LEU A 69 -0.70 -6.53 -10.15
N PHE A 70 -0.40 -5.40 -9.52
CA PHE A 70 -1.01 -4.12 -9.88
C PHE A 70 -0.69 -3.73 -11.33
N SER A 71 0.52 -3.97 -11.78
CA SER A 71 0.96 -3.76 -13.16
C SER A 71 0.14 -4.60 -14.15
N THR A 72 -0.18 -5.86 -13.80
CA THR A 72 -1.02 -6.73 -14.62
C THR A 72 -2.45 -6.19 -14.72
N TRP A 73 -3.03 -5.65 -13.64
CA TRP A 73 -4.35 -5.01 -13.71
C TRP A 73 -4.38 -3.84 -14.70
N ILE A 74 -3.33 -3.04 -14.72
CA ILE A 74 -3.21 -1.93 -15.68
C ILE A 74 -3.12 -2.45 -17.11
N GLN A 75 -2.37 -3.54 -17.33
CA GLN A 75 -2.22 -4.17 -18.66
C GLN A 75 -3.52 -4.80 -19.16
N MET A 76 -4.39 -5.30 -18.29
CA MET A 76 -5.69 -5.87 -18.67
C MET A 76 -6.61 -4.86 -19.38
N GLY A 77 -6.47 -3.58 -19.11
CA GLY A 77 -7.25 -2.55 -19.78
C GLY A 77 -8.77 -2.78 -19.67
N ALA A 78 -9.40 -3.12 -20.80
CA ALA A 78 -10.86 -3.36 -20.86
C ALA A 78 -11.30 -4.69 -20.22
N ASP A 79 -10.40 -5.64 -20.08
CA ASP A 79 -10.69 -6.96 -19.49
C ASP A 79 -10.61 -6.94 -17.96
N PHE A 80 -10.12 -5.84 -17.39
CA PHE A 80 -10.08 -5.66 -15.93
C PHE A 80 -11.48 -5.51 -15.35
N SER A 81 -11.71 -6.16 -14.23
CA SER A 81 -12.95 -6.04 -13.45
C SER A 81 -12.66 -5.91 -11.95
N VAL A 82 -13.64 -5.40 -11.21
CA VAL A 82 -13.56 -5.34 -9.74
C VAL A 82 -13.38 -6.71 -9.09
N ASP A 83 -13.76 -7.78 -9.78
CA ASP A 83 -13.61 -9.15 -9.27
C ASP A 83 -12.14 -9.59 -9.27
N ASN A 84 -11.30 -9.05 -10.17
CA ASN A 84 -9.84 -9.27 -10.10
C ASN A 84 -9.29 -8.77 -8.77
N VAL A 85 -9.74 -7.59 -8.32
CA VAL A 85 -9.31 -7.06 -7.01
C VAL A 85 -9.79 -7.94 -5.86
N ARG A 86 -11.06 -8.40 -5.88
CA ARG A 86 -11.59 -9.29 -4.82
C ARG A 86 -10.78 -10.58 -4.71
N VAL A 87 -10.48 -11.20 -5.84
CA VAL A 87 -9.68 -12.42 -5.88
C VAL A 87 -8.28 -12.13 -5.33
N ALA A 88 -7.64 -11.08 -5.81
CA ALA A 88 -6.30 -10.72 -5.39
C ALA A 88 -6.17 -10.43 -3.89
N LEU A 89 -7.11 -9.69 -3.30
CA LEU A 89 -7.12 -9.43 -1.85
C LEU A 89 -7.31 -10.71 -1.05
N SER A 90 -8.20 -11.59 -1.48
CA SER A 90 -8.40 -12.91 -0.86
C SER A 90 -7.15 -13.79 -0.95
N SER A 91 -6.50 -13.83 -2.12
CA SER A 91 -5.25 -14.56 -2.33
C SER A 91 -4.13 -13.98 -1.47
N PHE A 92 -3.99 -12.67 -1.43
CA PHE A 92 -2.99 -12.00 -0.59
C PHE A 92 -3.13 -12.40 0.87
N THR A 93 -4.35 -12.30 1.44
CA THR A 93 -4.61 -12.65 2.85
C THR A 93 -4.23 -14.11 3.15
N ARG A 94 -4.47 -15.02 2.23
CA ARG A 94 -4.13 -16.45 2.35
C ARG A 94 -2.63 -16.71 2.22
N LEU A 95 -1.94 -15.92 1.41
CA LEU A 95 -0.54 -16.10 1.05
C LEU A 95 0.43 -15.23 1.88
N ILE A 96 -0.03 -14.68 2.99
CA ILE A 96 0.84 -14.09 4.01
C ILE A 96 1.60 -15.20 4.72
N SER A 97 2.92 -15.08 4.86
CA SER A 97 3.71 -16.03 5.64
C SER A 97 3.33 -16.03 7.12
N ALA A 98 3.43 -17.17 7.78
CA ALA A 98 3.08 -17.28 9.21
C ALA A 98 3.86 -16.31 10.11
N SER A 99 5.13 -16.04 9.77
CA SER A 99 5.99 -15.12 10.52
C SER A 99 5.58 -13.65 10.38
N HIS A 100 4.92 -13.26 9.27
CA HIS A 100 4.53 -11.87 8.99
C HIS A 100 3.01 -11.65 9.14
N LYS A 101 2.28 -12.65 9.58
CA LYS A 101 0.83 -12.58 9.72
C LYS A 101 0.38 -11.37 10.56
N LYS A 102 1.07 -11.10 11.68
CA LYS A 102 0.78 -9.94 12.54
C LYS A 102 0.99 -8.58 11.87
N VAL A 103 1.80 -8.54 10.80
CA VAL A 103 2.12 -7.30 10.07
C VAL A 103 1.10 -7.02 8.98
N PHE A 104 0.71 -8.07 8.25
CA PHE A 104 -0.08 -7.92 7.02
C PHE A 104 -1.56 -8.33 7.16
N GLU A 105 -1.93 -9.08 8.20
CA GLU A 105 -3.32 -9.52 8.38
C GLU A 105 -4.25 -8.32 8.58
N GLY A 106 -5.30 -8.27 7.77
CA GLY A 106 -6.35 -7.25 7.89
C GLY A 106 -6.02 -5.85 7.31
N ILE A 107 -4.83 -5.66 6.74
CA ILE A 107 -4.45 -4.36 6.16
C ILE A 107 -5.38 -3.91 5.01
N PHE A 108 -6.02 -4.86 4.33
CA PHE A 108 -6.95 -4.60 3.24
C PHE A 108 -8.42 -4.78 3.60
N ASN A 109 -8.77 -4.94 4.88
CA ASN A 109 -10.16 -5.16 5.32
C ASN A 109 -11.14 -4.12 4.78
N THR A 110 -10.73 -2.84 4.73
CA THR A 110 -11.58 -1.77 4.19
C THR A 110 -11.86 -1.97 2.70
N LEU A 111 -10.89 -2.41 1.92
CA LEU A 111 -11.10 -2.76 0.52
C LEU A 111 -11.98 -4.00 0.37
N GLU A 112 -11.66 -5.09 1.07
CA GLU A 112 -12.39 -6.36 1.01
C GLU A 112 -13.88 -6.16 1.29
N THR A 113 -14.22 -5.40 2.32
CA THR A 113 -15.61 -5.19 2.75
C THR A 113 -16.31 -4.06 2.00
N GLY A 114 -15.57 -3.13 1.43
CA GLY A 114 -16.08 -1.86 0.95
C GLY A 114 -16.22 -1.71 -0.56
N LEU A 115 -15.62 -2.59 -1.38
CA LEU A 115 -15.69 -2.48 -2.86
C LEU A 115 -17.12 -2.40 -3.40
N SER A 116 -18.10 -3.04 -2.72
CA SER A 116 -19.51 -2.99 -3.07
C SER A 116 -20.14 -1.60 -2.92
N LYS A 117 -19.55 -0.72 -2.11
CA LYS A 117 -20.04 0.65 -1.92
C LYS A 117 -19.62 1.59 -3.05
N LEU A 118 -18.63 1.21 -3.87
CA LEU A 118 -18.13 2.01 -4.99
C LEU A 118 -19.11 2.13 -6.16
N GLY A 119 -20.18 1.35 -6.15
CA GLY A 119 -21.23 1.43 -7.17
C GLY A 119 -22.32 0.39 -6.96
N ASP A 120 -23.51 0.65 -7.51
CA ASP A 120 -24.68 -0.21 -7.36
C ASP A 120 -24.62 -1.49 -8.23
N THR A 121 -23.72 -1.52 -9.21
CA THR A 121 -23.53 -2.67 -10.11
C THR A 121 -22.04 -3.00 -10.24
N SER A 122 -21.70 -4.25 -10.59
CA SER A 122 -20.31 -4.66 -10.85
C SER A 122 -19.66 -3.77 -11.92
N LYS A 123 -20.42 -3.37 -12.95
CA LYS A 123 -19.93 -2.46 -13.99
C LYS A 123 -19.55 -1.06 -13.43
N SER A 124 -20.37 -0.49 -12.56
CA SER A 124 -20.10 0.80 -11.94
C SER A 124 -18.93 0.73 -10.94
N GLN A 125 -18.82 -0.37 -10.19
CA GLN A 125 -17.71 -0.65 -9.30
C GLN A 125 -16.42 -0.79 -10.10
N THR A 126 -16.41 -1.60 -11.17
CA THR A 126 -15.27 -1.78 -12.08
C THR A 126 -14.81 -0.43 -12.63
N LYS A 127 -15.74 0.42 -13.09
CA LYS A 127 -15.40 1.74 -13.61
C LYS A 127 -14.72 2.59 -12.54
N ALA A 128 -15.29 2.68 -11.34
CA ALA A 128 -14.75 3.48 -10.25
C ALA A 128 -13.34 3.01 -9.84
N VAL A 129 -13.14 1.68 -9.74
CA VAL A 129 -11.83 1.10 -9.42
C VAL A 129 -10.84 1.31 -10.56
N SER A 130 -11.24 1.11 -11.83
CA SER A 130 -10.36 1.34 -12.98
C SER A 130 -9.88 2.79 -13.06
N ASP A 131 -10.77 3.75 -12.83
CA ASP A 131 -10.42 5.16 -12.83
C ASP A 131 -9.42 5.46 -11.68
N MET A 132 -9.62 4.86 -10.50
CA MET A 132 -8.74 5.03 -9.35
C MET A 132 -7.35 4.41 -9.57
N ILE A 133 -7.27 3.15 -10.02
CA ILE A 133 -5.97 2.48 -10.22
C ILE A 133 -5.14 3.14 -11.32
N ARG A 134 -5.77 3.73 -12.35
CA ARG A 134 -5.06 4.50 -13.38
C ARG A 134 -4.39 5.74 -12.79
N LEU A 135 -5.09 6.50 -11.94
CA LEU A 135 -4.49 7.65 -11.26
C LEU A 135 -3.37 7.24 -10.30
N ILE A 136 -3.58 6.16 -9.53
CA ILE A 136 -2.57 5.63 -8.62
C ILE A 136 -1.35 5.12 -9.37
N ASN A 137 -1.53 4.57 -10.58
CA ASN A 137 -0.41 4.10 -11.40
C ASN A 137 0.58 5.21 -11.77
N GLU A 138 0.11 6.45 -11.86
CA GLU A 138 0.97 7.61 -12.15
C GLU A 138 1.88 7.99 -10.96
N ILE A 139 1.61 7.47 -9.76
CA ILE A 139 2.43 7.73 -8.57
C ILE A 139 3.71 6.89 -8.66
N PRO A 140 4.90 7.50 -8.76
CA PRO A 140 6.15 6.77 -8.77
C PRO A 140 6.42 6.22 -7.37
N MET A 141 6.37 4.89 -7.22
CA MET A 141 6.75 4.20 -5.97
C MET A 141 8.25 3.90 -5.92
N HIS A 142 8.92 4.07 -7.05
CA HIS A 142 10.32 3.77 -7.25
C HIS A 142 11.02 5.02 -7.76
N GLY A 143 11.90 5.52 -6.97
CA GLY A 143 12.77 6.61 -7.39
C GLY A 143 13.97 6.65 -6.47
N LYS A 144 15.05 7.28 -6.91
CA LYS A 144 16.16 7.74 -6.06
C LYS A 144 15.65 8.88 -5.16
N GLN A 145 14.50 8.67 -4.54
CA GLN A 145 13.87 9.66 -3.68
C GLN A 145 14.31 9.32 -2.27
N ASP A 146 15.06 10.22 -1.64
CA ASP A 146 15.56 10.08 -0.28
C ASP A 146 14.47 10.24 0.79
N TYR A 147 13.17 10.06 0.41
CA TYR A 147 12.06 10.24 1.35
C TYR A 147 11.04 9.10 1.27
N ASP A 148 10.35 8.87 2.37
CA ASP A 148 9.27 7.90 2.49
C ASP A 148 8.02 8.37 1.71
N VAL A 149 7.89 7.89 0.47
CA VAL A 149 6.75 8.22 -0.41
C VAL A 149 5.42 7.83 0.22
N LEU A 150 5.35 6.68 0.90
CA LEU A 150 4.12 6.24 1.56
C LEU A 150 3.76 7.14 2.75
N GLY A 151 4.73 7.49 3.57
CA GLY A 151 4.55 8.42 4.68
C GLY A 151 4.06 9.77 4.20
N PHE A 152 4.67 10.32 3.15
CA PHE A 152 4.27 11.59 2.56
C PHE A 152 2.83 11.55 2.01
N ILE A 153 2.46 10.50 1.28
CA ILE A 153 1.10 10.33 0.74
C ILE A 153 0.08 10.21 1.89
N TYR A 154 0.42 9.46 2.92
CA TYR A 154 -0.42 9.30 4.10
C TYR A 154 -0.68 10.65 4.80
N GLU A 155 0.37 11.41 5.08
CA GLU A 155 0.26 12.75 5.67
C GLU A 155 -0.55 13.71 4.79
N TYR A 156 -0.29 13.73 3.49
CA TYR A 156 -1.01 14.55 2.53
C TYR A 156 -2.52 14.22 2.52
N LEU A 157 -2.87 12.94 2.48
CA LEU A 157 -4.27 12.53 2.49
C LEU A 157 -4.95 12.87 3.82
N ILE A 158 -4.30 12.65 4.96
CA ILE A 158 -4.85 13.03 6.26
C ILE A 158 -5.09 14.54 6.31
N SER A 159 -4.15 15.36 5.90
CA SER A 159 -4.27 16.82 5.95
C SER A 159 -5.46 17.33 5.11
N ASN A 160 -5.61 16.80 3.89
CA ASN A 160 -6.69 17.20 2.99
C ASN A 160 -8.07 16.73 3.46
N PHE A 161 -8.17 15.52 3.99
CA PHE A 161 -9.44 14.99 4.47
C PHE A 161 -9.84 15.59 5.83
N ALA A 162 -8.88 15.89 6.70
CA ALA A 162 -9.15 16.60 7.96
C ALA A 162 -9.68 18.01 7.70
N ALA A 163 -9.12 18.73 6.72
CA ALA A 163 -9.61 20.06 6.34
C ALA A 163 -11.06 20.02 5.81
N ASN A 164 -11.45 18.96 5.09
CA ASN A 164 -12.79 18.80 4.54
C ASN A 164 -13.82 18.25 5.53
N ALA A 165 -13.38 17.56 6.57
CA ALA A 165 -14.27 16.94 7.57
C ALA A 165 -14.84 17.94 8.60
N GLY A 166 -14.37 19.18 8.63
CA GLY A 166 -14.98 20.36 9.29
C GLY A 166 -15.18 20.29 10.81
N LYS A 167 -14.90 19.17 11.50
CA LYS A 167 -15.20 19.04 12.93
C LYS A 167 -14.32 18.12 13.77
N LYS A 168 -13.34 17.45 13.26
CA LYS A 168 -12.42 16.63 14.05
C LYS A 168 -10.95 16.89 13.68
N ALA A 169 -10.58 18.15 13.73
CA ALA A 169 -9.18 18.58 13.80
C ALA A 169 -8.55 18.18 15.16
N GLY A 170 -8.84 16.99 15.64
CA GLY A 170 -8.33 16.45 16.90
C GLY A 170 -7.39 15.27 16.70
N GLU A 171 -7.20 14.81 15.48
CA GLU A 171 -6.09 13.93 15.16
C GLU A 171 -4.86 14.82 14.96
N PHE A 172 -4.22 15.13 16.06
CA PHE A 172 -2.97 15.90 16.10
C PHE A 172 -1.85 15.01 15.56
N TYR A 173 -1.51 15.20 14.30
CA TYR A 173 -0.23 14.71 13.76
C TYR A 173 0.77 15.88 13.81
N THR A 174 2.02 15.56 14.04
CA THR A 174 3.09 16.54 13.97
C THR A 174 3.31 16.91 12.50
N LEU A 175 3.27 18.20 12.17
CA LEU A 175 3.54 18.67 10.81
C LEU A 175 4.93 18.17 10.35
N HIS A 176 5.04 17.77 9.09
CA HIS A 176 6.27 17.22 8.52
C HIS A 176 7.48 18.13 8.78
N GLU A 177 7.34 19.42 8.56
CA GLU A 177 8.40 20.41 8.74
C GLU A 177 8.85 20.51 10.19
N VAL A 178 7.92 20.35 11.14
CA VAL A 178 8.23 20.34 12.58
C VAL A 178 8.96 19.05 12.95
N SER A 179 8.49 17.92 12.42
CA SER A 179 9.13 16.61 12.64
C SER A 179 10.54 16.60 12.08
N LEU A 180 10.74 17.14 10.87
CA LEU A 180 12.05 17.26 10.25
C LEU A 180 13.00 18.12 11.09
N LEU A 181 12.56 19.31 11.51
CA LEU A 181 13.35 20.20 12.37
C LEU A 181 13.75 19.52 13.68
N MET A 182 12.80 18.82 14.33
CA MET A 182 13.08 18.08 15.57
C MET A 182 14.10 16.97 15.31
N SER A 183 13.98 16.25 14.20
CA SER A 183 14.89 15.17 13.83
C SER A 183 16.31 15.70 13.57
N GLU A 184 16.45 16.83 12.88
CA GLU A 184 17.74 17.48 12.62
C GLU A 184 18.42 17.94 13.92
N ILE A 185 17.66 18.55 14.83
CA ILE A 185 18.19 18.98 16.14
C ILE A 185 18.66 17.76 16.94
N VAL A 186 17.87 16.69 16.98
CA VAL A 186 18.23 15.47 17.70
C VAL A 186 19.45 14.80 17.05
N ALA A 187 19.49 14.71 15.71
CA ALA A 187 20.61 14.13 14.98
C ALA A 187 21.91 14.91 15.21
N ASP A 188 21.84 16.25 15.22
CA ASP A 188 23.01 17.10 15.51
C ASP A 188 23.54 16.86 16.94
N HIS A 189 22.64 16.78 17.91
CA HIS A 189 23.00 16.52 19.31
C HIS A 189 23.57 15.12 19.53
N LEU A 190 23.19 14.15 18.72
CA LEU A 190 23.60 12.74 18.85
C LEU A 190 24.78 12.37 17.93
N LYS A 191 25.35 13.30 17.20
CA LYS A 191 26.50 13.06 16.34
C LYS A 191 27.62 12.32 17.09
N GLY A 192 28.12 11.25 16.47
CA GLY A 192 29.22 10.45 17.02
C GLY A 192 28.82 9.35 18.00
N ARG A 193 27.54 9.14 18.27
CA ARG A 193 27.09 7.99 19.04
C ARG A 193 26.95 6.76 18.13
N SER A 194 27.41 5.62 18.60
CA SER A 194 27.34 4.34 17.88
C SER A 194 25.95 3.67 17.98
N GLU A 195 25.15 4.04 18.97
CA GLU A 195 23.80 3.53 19.19
C GLU A 195 22.90 4.66 19.68
N ILE A 196 21.72 4.76 19.07
CA ILE A 196 20.70 5.75 19.41
C ILE A 196 19.40 5.00 19.69
N LYS A 197 18.78 5.25 20.84
CA LYS A 197 17.45 4.76 21.18
C LYS A 197 16.50 5.93 21.25
N ILE A 198 15.42 5.86 20.45
CA ILE A 198 14.39 6.90 20.40
C ILE A 198 13.11 6.30 20.96
N TYR A 199 12.46 7.02 21.86
CA TYR A 199 11.14 6.71 22.39
C TYR A 199 10.21 7.89 22.14
N ASP A 200 9.09 7.67 21.49
CA ASP A 200 8.04 8.64 21.29
C ASP A 200 6.77 8.20 22.03
N GLU A 201 6.41 8.91 23.08
CA GLU A 201 5.25 8.60 23.93
C GLU A 201 3.90 8.78 23.23
N ARG A 202 3.86 9.52 22.12
CA ARG A 202 2.61 9.85 21.40
C ARG A 202 2.33 8.95 20.22
N THR A 203 3.27 8.14 19.80
CA THR A 203 3.06 7.14 18.74
C THR A 203 2.36 5.90 19.28
N THR A 204 1.04 5.95 19.39
CA THR A 204 0.21 4.74 19.47
C THR A 204 0.06 4.07 18.10
N THR A 205 0.70 4.57 17.05
CA THR A 205 0.60 4.05 15.69
C THR A 205 2.00 3.95 15.08
N TRP A 206 2.54 2.75 15.06
CA TRP A 206 3.50 2.11 14.17
C TRP A 206 4.32 3.00 13.19
N LEU A 207 5.41 3.57 13.65
CA LEU A 207 6.58 3.85 12.84
C LEU A 207 7.78 3.19 13.52
N ARG A 208 8.05 1.95 13.17
CA ARG A 208 9.38 1.38 13.33
C ARG A 208 10.14 1.73 12.07
N THR A 209 10.99 2.72 12.16
CA THR A 209 12.10 2.89 11.24
C THR A 209 13.21 1.93 11.66
N ALA A 210 13.53 0.98 10.80
CA ALA A 210 14.80 0.26 10.85
C ALA A 210 15.85 1.09 10.14
#